data_fa605f64cc59b8f2c9704d03f52a1f1f
#
_entry.id   fa605f64cc59b8f2c9704d03f52a1f1f
#
_cell.length_a   1.000
_cell.length_b   1.000
_cell.length_c   1.000
_cell.angle_alpha   90.00
_cell.angle_beta   90.00
_cell.angle_gamma   90.00
#
_symmetry.space_group_name_H-M   'P 1'
#
loop_
_entity.id
_entity.type
_entity.pdbx_description
1 polymer ?
#
loop_
_entity_poly.entity_id
_entity_poly.type
_entity_poly.pdbx_seq_one_letter_code
_entity_poly.pdbx_strand_id
1 'polypeptide(L)'
;MDEKLYRELGQLTKDKTIWKQNIPYVASLLKNQSPKITAKAMWLLGEMGLIYPQEIAPYTKEIASFIVSENDLLRERTANALGRIGRADYKLVAPYFKELFILAGDKSSNVRLSFIWASENIATNTPTVYEDCLPIFAELLNDENERVRIEAPEMFRVLGKRTPELVRPYLEKLEYIATHDEVSVVRIHAKGAIRAILSNVY
;
A
#
# COMPACT_ATOMS: atom_id res chain seq x y z
N MET A 1 -19.35 23.78 -2.78
CA MET A 1 -17.98 24.11 -2.33
C MET A 1 -17.03 22.95 -2.62
N ASP A 2 -17.36 21.75 -2.24
CA ASP A 2 -16.52 20.53 -2.42
C ASP A 2 -16.18 20.19 -3.86
N GLU A 3 -17.12 20.35 -4.79
CA GLU A 3 -16.90 20.10 -6.22
C GLU A 3 -15.80 20.99 -6.81
N LYS A 4 -15.77 22.27 -6.43
CA LYS A 4 -14.74 23.21 -6.88
C LYS A 4 -13.38 22.81 -6.32
N LEU A 5 -13.31 22.52 -5.02
CA LEU A 5 -12.09 22.10 -4.34
C LEU A 5 -11.57 20.76 -4.87
N TYR A 6 -12.47 19.80 -5.14
CA TYR A 6 -12.10 18.51 -5.73
C TYR A 6 -11.48 18.66 -7.12
N ARG A 7 -12.05 19.56 -7.96
CA ARG A 7 -11.48 19.89 -9.28
C ARG A 7 -10.12 20.58 -9.17
N GLU A 8 -9.96 21.48 -8.22
CA GLU A 8 -8.69 22.16 -7.94
C GLU A 8 -7.60 21.13 -7.58
N LEU A 9 -7.88 20.21 -6.65
CA LEU A 9 -6.97 19.12 -6.34
C LEU A 9 -6.70 18.23 -7.56
N GLY A 10 -7.71 18.04 -8.43
CA GLY A 10 -7.57 17.33 -9.69
C GLY A 10 -6.64 18.04 -10.68
N GLN A 11 -6.63 19.35 -10.72
CA GLN A 11 -5.67 20.13 -11.55
C GLN A 11 -4.26 20.05 -10.97
N LEU A 12 -4.14 20.14 -9.63
CA LEU A 12 -2.85 20.04 -8.96
C LEU A 12 -2.17 18.67 -9.23
N THR A 13 -2.94 17.60 -9.45
CA THR A 13 -2.35 16.29 -9.80
C THR A 13 -1.64 16.27 -11.15
N LYS A 14 -1.99 17.17 -12.07
CA LYS A 14 -1.46 17.18 -13.44
C LYS A 14 -0.13 17.94 -13.57
N ASP A 15 0.13 18.88 -12.67
CA ASP A 15 1.34 19.68 -12.70
C ASP A 15 2.24 19.37 -11.49
N LYS A 16 3.17 18.46 -11.70
CA LYS A 16 4.11 18.05 -10.64
C LYS A 16 5.13 19.12 -10.28
N THR A 17 5.32 20.13 -11.13
CA THR A 17 6.34 21.18 -10.91
C THR A 17 6.00 22.09 -9.73
N ILE A 18 4.70 22.21 -9.41
CA ILE A 18 4.20 23.02 -8.30
C ILE A 18 3.91 22.18 -7.03
N TRP A 19 4.15 20.87 -7.04
CA TRP A 19 3.80 20.02 -5.92
C TRP A 19 4.49 20.42 -4.62
N LYS A 20 5.80 20.60 -4.66
CA LYS A 20 6.59 20.93 -3.45
C LYS A 20 6.03 22.09 -2.65
N GLN A 21 5.73 23.18 -3.32
CA GLN A 21 5.20 24.41 -2.68
C GLN A 21 3.74 24.26 -2.21
N ASN A 22 2.99 23.29 -2.76
CA ASN A 22 1.59 23.07 -2.42
C ASN A 22 1.38 21.99 -1.34
N ILE A 23 2.42 21.29 -0.89
CA ILE A 23 2.32 20.28 0.18
C ILE A 23 1.61 20.83 1.43
N PRO A 24 1.99 22.01 1.99
CA PRO A 24 1.32 22.54 3.18
C PRO A 24 -0.17 22.82 2.95
N TYR A 25 -0.53 23.32 1.78
CA TYR A 25 -1.92 23.56 1.40
C TYR A 25 -2.70 22.25 1.34
N VAL A 26 -2.19 21.24 0.62
CA VAL A 26 -2.85 19.92 0.51
C VAL A 26 -2.97 19.27 1.89
N ALA A 27 -1.94 19.36 2.72
CA ALA A 27 -1.96 18.82 4.08
C ALA A 27 -3.03 19.49 4.96
N SER A 28 -3.26 20.79 4.82
CA SER A 28 -4.33 21.49 5.56
C SER A 28 -5.72 20.90 5.28
N LEU A 29 -5.91 20.27 4.12
CA LEU A 29 -7.17 19.66 3.71
C LEU A 29 -7.41 18.27 4.36
N LEU A 30 -6.45 17.70 5.08
CA LEU A 30 -6.69 16.52 5.92
C LEU A 30 -7.72 16.80 7.02
N LYS A 31 -7.91 18.04 7.43
CA LYS A 31 -8.90 18.49 8.40
C LYS A 31 -10.25 18.89 7.79
N ASN A 32 -10.44 18.65 6.50
CA ASN A 32 -11.69 18.99 5.83
C ASN A 32 -12.84 18.09 6.32
N GLN A 33 -14.04 18.65 6.46
CA GLN A 33 -15.21 17.90 6.92
C GLN A 33 -15.72 16.89 5.88
N SER A 34 -15.38 17.09 4.60
CA SER A 34 -15.76 16.18 3.52
C SER A 34 -14.77 15.03 3.40
N PRO A 35 -15.16 13.77 3.70
CA PRO A 35 -14.27 12.61 3.53
C PRO A 35 -13.73 12.48 2.10
N LYS A 36 -14.49 12.91 1.10
CA LYS A 36 -14.07 12.91 -0.32
C LYS A 36 -12.88 13.86 -0.56
N ILE A 37 -12.89 15.02 0.06
CA ILE A 37 -11.79 16.01 -0.05
C ILE A 37 -10.56 15.50 0.72
N THR A 38 -10.75 15.06 1.97
CA THR A 38 -9.68 14.49 2.79
C THR A 38 -9.02 13.30 2.08
N ALA A 39 -9.81 12.38 1.52
CA ALA A 39 -9.32 11.23 0.77
C ALA A 39 -8.51 11.65 -0.49
N LYS A 40 -8.98 12.66 -1.21
CA LYS A 40 -8.26 13.18 -2.39
C LYS A 40 -6.96 13.88 -2.00
N ALA A 41 -6.97 14.66 -0.92
CA ALA A 41 -5.77 15.29 -0.38
C ALA A 41 -4.75 14.25 0.09
N MET A 42 -5.21 13.24 0.83
CA MET A 42 -4.36 12.15 1.33
C MET A 42 -3.70 11.37 0.18
N TRP A 43 -4.47 11.01 -0.85
CA TRP A 43 -3.92 10.37 -2.04
C TRP A 43 -2.82 11.22 -2.69
N LEU A 44 -3.08 12.54 -2.84
CA LEU A 44 -2.12 13.47 -3.45
C LEU A 44 -0.87 13.64 -2.58
N LEU A 45 -1.01 13.69 -1.25
CA LEU A 45 0.13 13.70 -0.32
C LEU A 45 0.99 12.44 -0.44
N GLY A 46 0.38 11.28 -0.66
CA GLY A 46 1.11 10.04 -0.95
C GLY A 46 1.94 10.15 -2.23
N GLU A 47 1.35 10.68 -3.32
CA GLU A 47 2.06 10.90 -4.58
C GLU A 47 3.20 11.93 -4.42
N MET A 48 2.94 13.02 -3.70
CA MET A 48 3.95 14.03 -3.40
C MET A 48 5.06 13.47 -2.51
N GLY A 49 4.71 12.62 -1.53
CA GLY A 49 5.66 12.01 -0.59
C GLY A 49 6.62 11.03 -1.25
N LEU A 50 6.21 10.40 -2.35
CA LEU A 50 7.11 9.56 -3.16
C LEU A 50 8.26 10.38 -3.79
N ILE A 51 8.03 11.67 -4.06
CA ILE A 51 9.00 12.56 -4.72
C ILE A 51 9.68 13.48 -3.71
N TYR A 52 8.94 13.96 -2.72
CA TYR A 52 9.38 14.94 -1.73
C TYR A 52 9.17 14.43 -0.29
N PRO A 53 9.82 13.29 0.11
CA PRO A 53 9.55 12.66 1.40
C PRO A 53 9.87 13.58 2.60
N GLN A 54 10.90 14.42 2.51
CA GLN A 54 11.27 15.30 3.60
C GLN A 54 10.26 16.44 3.83
N GLU A 55 9.61 16.92 2.77
CA GLU A 55 8.55 17.92 2.85
C GLU A 55 7.24 17.33 3.39
N ILE A 56 7.02 16.01 3.19
CA ILE A 56 5.86 15.30 3.75
C ILE A 56 6.08 14.88 5.21
N ALA A 57 7.31 14.75 5.67
CA ALA A 57 7.64 14.26 7.00
C ALA A 57 6.81 14.92 8.15
N PRO A 58 6.59 16.26 8.18
CA PRO A 58 5.78 16.91 9.23
C PRO A 58 4.31 16.43 9.28
N TYR A 59 3.79 15.89 8.19
CA TYR A 59 2.38 15.50 8.04
C TYR A 59 2.14 13.99 8.18
N THR A 60 3.20 13.17 8.22
CA THR A 60 3.08 11.71 8.24
C THR A 60 2.29 11.20 9.44
N LYS A 61 2.47 11.82 10.62
CA LYS A 61 1.70 11.49 11.83
C LYS A 61 0.20 11.72 11.62
N GLU A 62 -0.18 12.85 11.02
CA GLU A 62 -1.59 13.17 10.76
C GLU A 62 -2.17 12.22 9.71
N ILE A 63 -1.44 11.90 8.65
CA ILE A 63 -1.83 10.88 7.68
C ILE A 63 -2.07 9.53 8.39
N ALA A 64 -1.12 9.07 9.22
CA ALA A 64 -1.20 7.79 9.91
C ALA A 64 -2.40 7.71 10.89
N SER A 65 -2.83 8.83 11.47
CA SER A 65 -3.98 8.84 12.39
C SER A 65 -5.29 8.35 11.75
N PHE A 66 -5.39 8.34 10.42
CA PHE A 66 -6.55 7.82 9.72
C PHE A 66 -6.54 6.30 9.52
N ILE A 67 -5.51 5.56 9.97
CA ILE A 67 -5.51 4.08 9.96
C ILE A 67 -6.74 3.53 10.70
N VAL A 68 -7.15 4.18 11.77
CA VAL A 68 -8.30 3.77 12.61
C VAL A 68 -9.57 4.58 12.33
N SER A 69 -9.65 5.27 11.19
CA SER A 69 -10.85 6.05 10.82
C SER A 69 -12.07 5.16 10.67
N GLU A 70 -13.24 5.62 11.11
CA GLU A 70 -14.52 4.95 10.87
C GLU A 70 -14.87 4.84 9.38
N ASN A 71 -14.34 5.76 8.56
CA ASN A 71 -14.57 5.81 7.12
C ASN A 71 -13.53 4.93 6.38
N ASP A 72 -14.02 3.92 5.68
CA ASP A 72 -13.18 2.96 4.93
C ASP A 72 -12.39 3.61 3.79
N LEU A 73 -12.96 4.61 3.09
CA LEU A 73 -12.22 5.35 2.07
C LEU A 73 -11.00 6.08 2.65
N LEU A 74 -11.11 6.61 3.88
CA LEU A 74 -9.98 7.26 4.53
C LEU A 74 -8.92 6.25 4.94
N ARG A 75 -9.31 5.08 5.48
CA ARG A 75 -8.35 4.00 5.78
C ARG A 75 -7.65 3.50 4.52
N GLU A 76 -8.41 3.30 3.42
CA GLU A 76 -7.86 2.93 2.10
C GLU A 76 -6.81 3.94 1.62
N ARG A 77 -7.12 5.23 1.64
CA ARG A 77 -6.20 6.28 1.18
C ARG A 77 -5.00 6.46 2.08
N THR A 78 -5.17 6.22 3.38
CA THR A 78 -4.07 6.20 4.34
C THR A 78 -3.06 5.12 4.03
N ALA A 79 -3.52 3.88 3.81
CA ALA A 79 -2.64 2.78 3.40
C ALA A 79 -1.83 3.17 2.15
N ASN A 80 -2.53 3.63 1.10
CA ASN A 80 -1.89 4.04 -0.15
C ASN A 80 -0.86 5.16 0.04
N ALA A 81 -1.17 6.17 0.86
CA ALA A 81 -0.25 7.29 1.13
C ALA A 81 0.99 6.82 1.90
N LEU A 82 0.79 6.06 2.99
CA LEU A 82 1.90 5.54 3.80
C LEU A 82 2.79 4.58 2.99
N GLY A 83 2.20 3.76 2.12
CA GLY A 83 2.96 2.89 1.21
C GLY A 83 3.91 3.68 0.30
N ARG A 84 3.44 4.75 -0.33
CA ARG A 84 4.26 5.60 -1.21
C ARG A 84 5.33 6.38 -0.46
N ILE A 85 4.98 6.96 0.69
CA ILE A 85 5.93 7.64 1.56
C ILE A 85 7.01 6.67 2.03
N GLY A 86 6.60 5.47 2.49
CA GLY A 86 7.52 4.44 2.97
C GLY A 86 8.41 3.85 1.88
N ARG A 87 7.95 3.84 0.62
CA ARG A 87 8.79 3.49 -0.52
C ARG A 87 9.90 4.51 -0.74
N ALA A 88 9.62 5.80 -0.55
CA ALA A 88 10.60 6.86 -0.70
C ALA A 88 11.56 6.93 0.51
N ASP A 89 11.01 6.88 1.71
CA ASP A 89 11.77 6.87 2.97
C ASP A 89 11.01 6.10 4.06
N TYR A 90 11.41 4.86 4.30
CA TYR A 90 10.78 4.00 5.31
C TYR A 90 10.82 4.60 6.72
N LYS A 91 11.87 5.38 7.06
CA LYS A 91 12.02 5.97 8.39
C LYS A 91 10.83 6.85 8.79
N LEU A 92 10.17 7.47 7.79
CA LEU A 92 9.00 8.33 8.03
C LEU A 92 7.76 7.53 8.43
N VAL A 93 7.64 6.29 7.99
CA VAL A 93 6.49 5.42 8.27
C VAL A 93 6.79 4.36 9.33
N ALA A 94 8.05 4.13 9.67
CA ALA A 94 8.48 3.13 10.66
C ALA A 94 7.73 3.23 12.02
N PRO A 95 7.43 4.43 12.55
CA PRO A 95 6.67 4.56 13.81
C PRO A 95 5.23 4.01 13.71
N TYR A 96 4.66 3.94 12.51
CA TYR A 96 3.27 3.53 12.25
C TYR A 96 3.19 2.17 11.55
N PHE A 97 4.33 1.54 11.28
CA PHE A 97 4.41 0.32 10.48
C PHE A 97 3.60 -0.82 11.09
N LYS A 98 3.69 -1.03 12.40
CA LYS A 98 2.93 -2.08 13.10
C LYS A 98 1.42 -1.81 13.06
N GLU A 99 1.00 -0.56 13.19
CA GLU A 99 -0.42 -0.18 13.15
C GLU A 99 -1.02 -0.41 11.77
N LEU A 100 -0.23 -0.28 10.70
CA LEU A 100 -0.68 -0.53 9.34
C LEU A 100 -1.23 -1.96 9.16
N PHE A 101 -0.73 -2.94 9.91
CA PHE A 101 -1.17 -4.34 9.82
C PHE A 101 -2.60 -4.58 10.31
N ILE A 102 -3.21 -3.66 11.05
CA ILE A 102 -4.63 -3.72 11.40
C ILE A 102 -5.49 -3.76 10.13
N LEU A 103 -5.05 -3.11 9.07
CA LEU A 103 -5.76 -3.01 7.79
C LEU A 103 -5.79 -4.34 7.01
N ALA A 104 -4.94 -5.30 7.34
CA ALA A 104 -4.96 -6.64 6.74
C ALA A 104 -6.26 -7.40 7.05
N GLY A 105 -6.85 -7.16 8.23
CA GLY A 105 -8.12 -7.75 8.67
C GLY A 105 -9.32 -6.81 8.53
N ASP A 106 -9.21 -5.73 7.74
CA ASP A 106 -10.32 -4.76 7.60
C ASP A 106 -11.54 -5.41 6.95
N LYS A 107 -12.73 -5.00 7.41
CA LYS A 107 -14.02 -5.43 6.84
C LYS A 107 -14.18 -5.05 5.36
N SER A 108 -13.55 -3.95 4.93
CA SER A 108 -13.56 -3.51 3.53
C SER A 108 -12.44 -4.19 2.74
N SER A 109 -12.79 -4.94 1.72
CA SER A 109 -11.82 -5.57 0.81
C SER A 109 -10.93 -4.55 0.08
N ASN A 110 -11.43 -3.33 -0.18
CA ASN A 110 -10.62 -2.26 -0.75
C ASN A 110 -9.51 -1.80 0.20
N VAL A 111 -9.77 -1.82 1.51
CA VAL A 111 -8.76 -1.48 2.52
C VAL A 111 -7.72 -2.59 2.61
N ARG A 112 -8.14 -3.88 2.66
CA ARG A 112 -7.21 -5.02 2.64
C ARG A 112 -6.33 -5.02 1.39
N LEU A 113 -6.91 -4.73 0.22
CA LEU A 113 -6.19 -4.57 -1.04
C LEU A 113 -5.16 -3.43 -0.98
N SER A 114 -5.56 -2.28 -0.42
CA SER A 114 -4.67 -1.13 -0.28
C SER A 114 -3.54 -1.37 0.74
N PHE A 115 -3.77 -2.21 1.75
CA PHE A 115 -2.72 -2.70 2.65
C PHE A 115 -1.66 -3.51 1.89
N ILE A 116 -2.07 -4.41 0.98
CA ILE A 116 -1.13 -5.17 0.14
C ILE A 116 -0.29 -4.21 -0.71
N TRP A 117 -0.92 -3.29 -1.45
CA TRP A 117 -0.21 -2.30 -2.26
C TRP A 117 0.74 -1.40 -1.47
N ALA A 118 0.33 -0.99 -0.25
CA ALA A 118 1.21 -0.24 0.65
C ALA A 118 2.45 -1.05 1.03
N SER A 119 2.25 -2.32 1.37
CA SER A 119 3.31 -3.23 1.75
C SER A 119 4.28 -3.52 0.61
N GLU A 120 3.79 -3.73 -0.61
CA GLU A 120 4.62 -3.88 -1.81
C GLU A 120 5.48 -2.64 -2.07
N ASN A 121 4.89 -1.45 -1.92
CA ASN A 121 5.63 -0.20 -2.07
C ASN A 121 6.78 -0.12 -1.07
N ILE A 122 6.54 -0.37 0.21
CA ILE A 122 7.56 -0.36 1.27
C ILE A 122 8.61 -1.45 1.01
N ALA A 123 8.17 -2.69 0.75
CA ALA A 123 9.05 -3.83 0.49
C ALA A 123 9.95 -3.65 -0.73
N THR A 124 9.57 -2.77 -1.66
CA THR A 124 10.37 -2.46 -2.84
C THR A 124 11.77 -1.98 -2.47
N ASN A 125 11.93 -1.18 -1.43
CA ASN A 125 13.21 -0.62 -0.99
C ASN A 125 13.63 -1.09 0.42
N THR A 126 12.71 -1.69 1.20
CA THR A 126 12.97 -2.13 2.57
C THR A 126 12.34 -3.51 2.82
N PRO A 127 12.77 -4.56 2.09
CA PRO A 127 12.12 -5.88 2.11
C PRO A 127 12.23 -6.58 3.47
N THR A 128 13.35 -6.43 4.18
CA THR A 128 13.64 -7.16 5.42
C THR A 128 12.73 -6.81 6.60
N VAL A 129 12.05 -5.65 6.56
CA VAL A 129 11.09 -5.29 7.63
C VAL A 129 9.85 -6.19 7.66
N TYR A 130 9.68 -7.04 6.65
CA TYR A 130 8.54 -7.97 6.53
C TYR A 130 8.85 -9.40 7.01
N GLU A 131 10.07 -9.69 7.48
CA GLU A 131 10.49 -11.03 7.87
C GLU A 131 9.49 -11.71 8.82
N ASP A 132 9.09 -11.04 9.89
CA ASP A 132 8.16 -11.57 10.90
C ASP A 132 6.67 -11.40 10.53
N CYS A 133 6.37 -10.79 9.38
CA CYS A 133 5.00 -10.39 9.01
C CYS A 133 4.40 -11.27 7.90
N LEU A 134 5.17 -12.17 7.30
CA LEU A 134 4.77 -12.98 6.15
C LEU A 134 3.54 -13.87 6.39
N PRO A 135 3.28 -14.42 7.59
CA PRO A 135 2.07 -15.20 7.83
C PRO A 135 0.78 -14.45 7.50
N ILE A 136 0.72 -13.13 7.74
CA ILE A 136 -0.44 -12.29 7.44
C ILE A 136 -0.72 -12.25 5.93
N PHE A 137 0.32 -12.12 5.11
CA PHE A 137 0.17 -12.16 3.65
C PHE A 137 -0.19 -13.56 3.14
N ALA A 138 0.28 -14.59 3.82
CA ALA A 138 -0.11 -15.97 3.52
C ALA A 138 -1.60 -16.25 3.81
N GLU A 139 -2.21 -15.56 4.79
CA GLU A 139 -3.66 -15.60 5.03
C GLU A 139 -4.41 -14.88 3.90
N LEU A 140 -3.95 -13.72 3.46
CA LEU A 140 -4.57 -12.96 2.37
C LEU A 140 -4.57 -13.70 1.02
N LEU A 141 -3.71 -14.69 0.83
CA LEU A 141 -3.78 -15.60 -0.32
C LEU A 141 -5.10 -16.39 -0.39
N ASN A 142 -5.80 -16.54 0.73
CA ASN A 142 -7.09 -17.23 0.83
C ASN A 142 -8.25 -16.26 1.15
N ASP A 143 -8.09 -14.96 0.87
CA ASP A 143 -9.13 -13.97 1.15
C ASP A 143 -10.45 -14.32 0.42
N GLU A 144 -11.57 -14.03 1.06
CA GLU A 144 -12.90 -14.22 0.47
C GLU A 144 -13.12 -13.41 -0.82
N ASN A 145 -12.47 -12.23 -0.91
CA ASN A 145 -12.59 -11.35 -2.05
C ASN A 145 -11.53 -11.68 -3.12
N GLU A 146 -11.99 -11.96 -4.34
CA GLU A 146 -11.11 -12.33 -5.45
C GLU A 146 -10.04 -11.29 -5.79
N ARG A 147 -10.35 -9.99 -5.66
CA ARG A 147 -9.38 -8.91 -5.94
C ARG A 147 -8.24 -8.90 -4.95
N VAL A 148 -8.52 -9.23 -3.69
CA VAL A 148 -7.48 -9.40 -2.66
C VAL A 148 -6.64 -10.63 -2.96
N ARG A 149 -7.27 -11.78 -3.32
CA ARG A 149 -6.53 -12.99 -3.74
C ARG A 149 -5.68 -12.78 -4.99
N ILE A 150 -6.14 -11.96 -5.94
CA ILE A 150 -5.35 -11.61 -7.14
C ILE A 150 -4.06 -10.89 -6.76
N GLU A 151 -4.13 -9.95 -5.81
CA GLU A 151 -2.98 -9.10 -5.46
C GLU A 151 -2.08 -9.71 -4.39
N ALA A 152 -2.59 -10.56 -3.51
CA ALA A 152 -1.81 -11.14 -2.42
C ALA A 152 -0.50 -11.85 -2.87
N PRO A 153 -0.45 -12.59 -4.00
CA PRO A 153 0.80 -13.16 -4.51
C PRO A 153 1.86 -12.12 -4.90
N GLU A 154 1.45 -10.87 -5.20
CA GLU A 154 2.39 -9.83 -5.62
C GLU A 154 3.36 -9.44 -4.50
N MET A 155 2.92 -9.48 -3.23
CA MET A 155 3.83 -9.28 -2.10
C MET A 155 4.96 -10.32 -2.10
N PHE A 156 4.64 -11.60 -2.34
CA PHE A 156 5.63 -12.68 -2.46
C PHE A 156 6.51 -12.49 -3.69
N ARG A 157 5.97 -11.94 -4.79
CA ARG A 157 6.73 -11.62 -5.99
C ARG A 157 7.72 -10.47 -5.75
N VAL A 158 7.30 -9.42 -5.04
CA VAL A 158 8.17 -8.28 -4.69
C VAL A 158 9.32 -8.75 -3.80
N LEU A 159 9.02 -9.51 -2.75
CA LEU A 159 10.03 -10.07 -1.85
C LEU A 159 10.90 -11.11 -2.55
N GLY A 160 10.33 -11.99 -3.37
CA GLY A 160 11.06 -13.00 -4.13
C GLY A 160 12.15 -12.43 -5.04
N LYS A 161 11.95 -11.20 -5.54
CA LYS A 161 12.96 -10.49 -6.33
C LYS A 161 14.09 -9.86 -5.49
N ARG A 162 13.94 -9.74 -4.19
CA ARG A 162 14.85 -8.97 -3.33
C ARG A 162 15.48 -9.80 -2.23
N THR A 163 14.69 -10.63 -1.59
CA THR A 163 15.03 -11.46 -0.43
C THR A 163 14.31 -12.80 -0.57
N PRO A 164 14.63 -13.61 -1.62
CA PRO A 164 13.91 -14.84 -1.94
C PRO A 164 13.91 -15.84 -0.78
N GLU A 165 14.94 -15.83 0.07
CA GLU A 165 15.06 -16.68 1.26
C GLU A 165 13.89 -16.48 2.23
N LEU A 166 13.36 -15.27 2.38
CA LEU A 166 12.25 -14.98 3.28
C LEU A 166 10.93 -15.63 2.81
N VAL A 167 10.73 -15.71 1.50
CA VAL A 167 9.46 -16.18 0.92
C VAL A 167 9.52 -17.60 0.38
N ARG A 168 10.70 -18.21 0.33
CA ARG A 168 10.87 -19.60 -0.09
C ARG A 168 10.03 -20.61 0.72
N PRO A 169 9.82 -20.45 2.04
CA PRO A 169 8.94 -21.32 2.80
C PRO A 169 7.48 -21.35 2.34
N TYR A 170 7.06 -20.37 1.53
CA TYR A 170 5.69 -20.26 1.02
C TYR A 170 5.49 -20.83 -0.38
N LEU A 171 6.53 -21.44 -0.99
CA LEU A 171 6.46 -21.98 -2.36
C LEU A 171 5.35 -23.02 -2.51
N GLU A 172 5.25 -23.99 -1.60
CA GLU A 172 4.23 -25.02 -1.66
C GLU A 172 2.81 -24.43 -1.66
N LYS A 173 2.57 -23.44 -0.81
CA LYS A 173 1.28 -22.74 -0.78
C LYS A 173 0.99 -21.98 -2.08
N LEU A 174 1.99 -21.30 -2.64
CA LEU A 174 1.86 -20.61 -3.92
C LEU A 174 1.62 -21.57 -5.08
N GLU A 175 2.28 -22.75 -5.09
CA GLU A 175 2.09 -23.83 -6.07
C GLU A 175 0.68 -24.40 -6.01
N TYR A 176 0.16 -24.61 -4.79
CA TYR A 176 -1.23 -25.02 -4.61
C TYR A 176 -2.19 -24.01 -5.23
N ILE A 177 -2.05 -22.72 -4.92
CA ILE A 177 -2.89 -21.63 -5.45
C ILE A 177 -2.73 -21.53 -6.98
N ALA A 178 -1.50 -21.65 -7.49
CA ALA A 178 -1.20 -21.57 -8.93
C ALA A 178 -1.88 -22.68 -9.76
N THR A 179 -2.38 -23.72 -9.10
CA THR A 179 -3.06 -24.86 -9.75
C THR A 179 -4.54 -24.96 -9.40
N HIS A 180 -4.96 -24.54 -8.20
CA HIS A 180 -6.29 -24.85 -7.67
C HIS A 180 -7.22 -23.65 -7.50
N ASP A 181 -6.73 -22.40 -7.44
CA ASP A 181 -7.66 -21.26 -7.31
C ASP A 181 -8.62 -21.23 -8.52
N GLU A 182 -9.89 -20.97 -8.25
CA GLU A 182 -10.93 -20.90 -9.28
C GLU A 182 -10.70 -19.76 -10.28
N VAL A 183 -10.09 -18.64 -9.80
CA VAL A 183 -9.84 -17.44 -10.60
C VAL A 183 -8.51 -17.57 -11.35
N SER A 184 -8.58 -17.58 -12.69
CA SER A 184 -7.40 -17.76 -13.54
C SER A 184 -6.31 -16.68 -13.31
N VAL A 185 -6.72 -15.45 -13.01
CA VAL A 185 -5.79 -14.34 -12.75
C VAL A 185 -5.00 -14.58 -11.46
N VAL A 186 -5.64 -15.09 -10.40
CA VAL A 186 -4.94 -15.50 -9.16
C VAL A 186 -3.86 -16.53 -9.47
N ARG A 187 -4.20 -17.57 -10.27
CA ARG A 187 -3.22 -18.60 -10.67
C ARG A 187 -2.03 -18.01 -11.45
N ILE A 188 -2.27 -17.00 -12.30
CA ILE A 188 -1.21 -16.30 -13.07
C ILE A 188 -0.30 -15.53 -12.13
N HIS A 189 -0.84 -14.77 -11.16
CA HIS A 189 -0.06 -14.00 -10.20
C HIS A 189 0.76 -14.91 -9.28
N ALA A 190 0.17 -16.01 -8.80
CA ALA A 190 0.90 -17.02 -8.01
C ALA A 190 2.07 -17.62 -8.78
N LYS A 191 1.90 -17.98 -10.07
CA LYS A 191 3.00 -18.42 -10.95
C LYS A 191 4.07 -17.34 -11.13
N GLY A 192 3.66 -16.07 -11.16
CA GLY A 192 4.57 -14.92 -11.22
C GLY A 192 5.45 -14.81 -9.97
N ALA A 193 4.84 -15.01 -8.79
CA ALA A 193 5.54 -15.03 -7.51
C ALA A 193 6.55 -16.19 -7.43
N ILE A 194 6.11 -17.42 -7.78
CA ILE A 194 6.99 -18.61 -7.80
C ILE A 194 8.21 -18.36 -8.69
N ARG A 195 8.02 -17.86 -9.92
CA ARG A 195 9.13 -17.54 -10.81
C ARG A 195 10.10 -16.53 -10.20
N ALA A 196 9.59 -15.49 -9.55
CA ALA A 196 10.43 -14.48 -8.92
C ALA A 196 11.26 -15.05 -7.76
N ILE A 197 10.71 -15.98 -6.98
CA ILE A 197 11.41 -16.66 -5.88
C ILE A 197 12.51 -17.58 -6.41
N LEU A 198 12.22 -18.31 -7.49
CA LEU A 198 13.14 -19.33 -8.04
C LEU A 198 14.21 -18.74 -8.96
N SER A 199 13.95 -17.60 -9.63
CA SER A 199 14.89 -17.00 -10.59
C SER A 199 16.17 -16.43 -9.95
N ASN A 200 16.21 -16.24 -8.64
CA ASN A 200 17.36 -15.74 -7.89
C ASN A 200 18.17 -16.86 -7.21
N VAL A 201 18.13 -18.07 -7.76
CA VAL A 201 18.85 -19.25 -7.21
C VAL A 201 20.24 -19.46 -7.84
N TYR A 202 20.73 -18.46 -8.66
CA TYR A 202 22.05 -18.55 -9.30
C TYR A 202 22.93 -17.35 -8.97
#